data_02471caeb0faeb9ca599fa34095c0d9f
#
_entry.id   02471caeb0faeb9ca599fa34095c0d9f
#
_cell.length_a   1.000
_cell.length_b   1.000
_cell.length_c   1.000
_cell.angle_alpha   90.00
_cell.angle_beta   90.00
_cell.angle_gamma   90.00
#
_symmetry.space_group_name_H-M   'P 1'
#
loop_
_entity.id
_entity.type
_entity.pdbx_description
1 polymer ?
#
loop_
_entity_poly.entity_id
_entity_poly.type
_entity_poly.pdbx_seq_one_letter_code
_entity_poly.pdbx_strand_id
1 'polypeptide(L)'
;MARDAIVSHELAEKFRTEKDSPYLRFVRAEGLDIISAQYVPNLRTVALKPWVRRDGKGVFINHEASRTSNDCYVCEIAPGRKLAPGHHLYEEMILVLSGRGSTTVWNNAGARVTFEWKAGAIFAIPLNCWYQHFNGSGHEPARFVAVTNAPSVINLYDDLDFVFDHEHDFKNRFSGEADYFSAKGDQIGFLLQTNFVPDAVNLPLITAKERGAGGGHIRFNMARGSIASHISQFPIGTYKKAHAHGPGAHVIVLSGEGYSLMWPEGEEPRRYDWQAGTLIVPPNAWFHQHFNSGPAPARYLAFKHWTPRNTPGVPMSWISTRLGGTQIDYADEKALVRRLFADALARHGMSSRMDAVYAAELANLPPKAA
;
A
#
# COMPACT_ATOMS: atom_id res chain seq x y z
N MET A 1 6.35 35.45 -19.10
CA MET A 1 6.24 36.43 -17.99
C MET A 1 5.63 35.71 -16.79
N ALA A 2 6.21 35.90 -15.63
CA ALA A 2 5.81 35.44 -14.30
C ALA A 2 5.93 33.92 -14.03
N ARG A 3 7.16 33.43 -13.94
CA ARG A 3 7.51 32.19 -13.21
C ARG A 3 8.40 32.44 -12.01
N ASP A 4 8.39 33.62 -11.45
CA ASP A 4 9.28 34.03 -10.36
C ASP A 4 8.56 34.30 -9.05
N ALA A 5 7.49 33.55 -8.77
CA ALA A 5 7.07 33.35 -7.39
C ALA A 5 7.80 32.11 -6.85
N ILE A 6 9.11 32.17 -6.77
CA ILE A 6 9.87 31.32 -5.87
C ILE A 6 9.41 31.77 -4.47
N VAL A 7 8.42 31.07 -3.94
CA VAL A 7 8.11 31.16 -2.52
C VAL A 7 9.41 30.79 -1.83
N SER A 8 10.08 31.76 -1.17
CA SER A 8 11.33 31.50 -0.50
C SER A 8 11.13 30.32 0.46
N HIS A 9 12.17 29.52 0.64
CA HIS A 9 12.12 28.39 1.60
C HIS A 9 11.65 28.85 2.99
N GLU A 10 12.00 30.06 3.37
CA GLU A 10 11.57 30.73 4.60
C GLU A 10 10.07 31.02 4.64
N LEU A 11 9.47 31.41 3.53
CA LEU A 11 8.03 31.66 3.43
C LEU A 11 7.27 30.33 3.40
N ALA A 12 7.79 29.32 2.70
CA ALA A 12 7.24 27.97 2.69
C ALA A 12 7.24 27.35 4.11
N GLU A 13 8.30 27.60 4.90
CA GLU A 13 8.38 27.16 6.30
C GLU A 13 7.33 27.84 7.19
N LYS A 14 7.04 29.13 6.98
CA LYS A 14 5.98 29.85 7.73
C LYS A 14 4.57 29.32 7.45
N PHE A 15 4.33 28.76 6.26
CA PHE A 15 3.04 28.16 5.90
C PHE A 15 3.00 26.64 6.16
N ARG A 16 4.08 26.04 6.65
CA ARG A 16 4.06 24.64 7.09
C ARG A 16 3.33 24.49 8.42
N THR A 17 2.04 24.20 8.34
CA THR A 17 1.19 23.87 9.49
C THR A 17 1.38 22.41 9.97
N GLU A 18 2.11 21.59 9.24
CA GLU A 18 2.21 20.14 9.45
C GLU A 18 2.82 19.72 10.80
N LYS A 19 3.69 20.58 11.41
CA LYS A 19 4.30 20.26 12.70
C LYS A 19 3.26 20.19 13.84
N ASP A 20 2.16 20.87 13.68
CA ASP A 20 1.10 21.01 14.67
C ASP A 20 -0.26 20.48 14.21
N SER A 21 -0.29 19.68 13.13
CA SER A 21 -1.54 19.10 12.67
C SER A 21 -2.14 18.18 13.74
N PRO A 22 -3.48 18.10 13.86
CA PRO A 22 -4.17 17.22 14.82
C PRO A 22 -3.67 15.79 14.78
N TYR A 23 -3.48 15.23 13.57
CA TYR A 23 -2.95 13.90 13.37
C TYR A 23 -1.51 13.74 13.93
N LEU A 24 -0.61 14.68 13.67
CA LEU A 24 0.75 14.59 14.21
C LEU A 24 0.80 14.78 15.73
N ARG A 25 -0.07 15.60 16.31
CA ARG A 25 -0.24 15.67 17.78
C ARG A 25 -0.65 14.31 18.35
N PHE A 26 -1.65 13.68 17.73
CA PHE A 26 -2.10 12.33 18.09
C PHE A 26 -0.97 11.31 18.03
N VAL A 27 -0.28 11.19 16.90
CA VAL A 27 0.80 10.19 16.70
C VAL A 27 1.94 10.39 17.71
N ARG A 28 2.31 11.65 18.02
CA ARG A 28 3.32 11.94 19.03
C ARG A 28 2.87 11.58 20.43
N ALA A 29 1.60 11.78 20.75
CA ALA A 29 1.03 11.43 22.05
C ALA A 29 1.01 9.91 22.32
N GLU A 30 1.02 9.09 21.27
CA GLU A 30 1.14 7.63 21.38
C GLU A 30 2.52 7.16 21.90
N GLY A 31 3.55 8.00 21.87
CA GLY A 31 4.87 7.72 22.43
C GLY A 31 5.71 6.70 21.64
N LEU A 32 5.29 6.37 20.42
CA LEU A 32 6.01 5.46 19.53
C LEU A 32 7.06 6.20 18.68
N ASP A 33 8.01 5.43 18.14
CA ASP A 33 8.87 5.95 17.09
C ASP A 33 8.07 6.22 15.81
N ILE A 34 8.52 7.22 15.04
CA ILE A 34 7.95 7.59 13.76
C ILE A 34 9.04 7.46 12.69
N ILE A 35 8.87 6.54 11.77
CA ILE A 35 9.76 6.38 10.61
C ILE A 35 9.23 7.26 9.47
N SER A 36 9.95 8.33 9.13
CA SER A 36 9.61 9.25 8.03
C SER A 36 10.53 8.98 6.83
N ALA A 37 10.38 7.83 6.19
CA ALA A 37 11.20 7.41 5.07
C ALA A 37 10.35 6.86 3.93
N GLN A 38 10.79 7.08 2.68
CA GLN A 38 10.12 6.53 1.47
C GLN A 38 10.38 5.03 1.27
N TYR A 39 11.25 4.46 2.09
CA TYR A 39 11.69 3.07 1.99
C TYR A 39 11.99 2.49 3.36
N VAL A 40 11.40 1.32 3.66
CA VAL A 40 11.67 0.54 4.86
C VAL A 40 12.13 -0.85 4.42
N PRO A 41 13.37 -1.26 4.73
CA PRO A 41 13.96 -2.50 4.21
C PRO A 41 13.14 -3.75 4.52
N ASN A 42 12.59 -3.85 5.74
CA ASN A 42 11.79 -5.03 6.12
C ASN A 42 10.86 -4.72 7.29
N LEU A 43 9.56 -4.71 7.03
CA LEU A 43 8.52 -4.50 8.05
C LEU A 43 8.46 -5.62 9.09
N ARG A 44 8.96 -6.83 8.76
CA ARG A 44 8.97 -7.97 9.68
C ARG A 44 10.01 -7.82 10.79
N THR A 45 11.05 -7.01 10.56
CA THR A 45 12.17 -6.84 11.48
C THR A 45 12.35 -5.42 12.00
N VAL A 46 11.50 -4.48 11.57
CA VAL A 46 11.53 -3.09 12.05
C VAL A 46 11.41 -3.06 13.58
N ALA A 47 12.20 -2.18 14.22
CA ALA A 47 12.17 -2.01 15.67
C ALA A 47 10.81 -1.49 16.14
N LEU A 48 10.32 -2.01 17.26
CA LEU A 48 9.04 -1.65 17.84
C LEU A 48 9.21 -1.23 19.30
N LYS A 49 8.42 -0.25 19.73
CA LYS A 49 8.30 0.17 21.14
C LYS A 49 7.00 -0.32 21.77
N PRO A 50 6.93 -0.43 23.11
CA PRO A 50 5.66 -0.69 23.79
C PRO A 50 4.60 0.32 23.39
N TRP A 51 3.43 -0.16 22.99
CA TRP A 51 2.27 0.66 22.64
C TRP A 51 1.21 0.55 23.72
N VAL A 52 1.26 1.47 24.68
CA VAL A 52 0.44 1.41 25.90
C VAL A 52 -1.05 1.33 25.59
N ARG A 53 -1.56 2.22 24.74
CA ARG A 53 -2.98 2.25 24.37
C ARG A 53 -3.47 0.94 23.74
N ARG A 54 -2.61 0.21 23.03
CA ARG A 54 -2.98 -1.02 22.32
C ARG A 54 -2.63 -2.31 23.11
N ASP A 55 -1.95 -2.24 24.24
CA ASP A 55 -1.41 -3.40 24.97
C ASP A 55 -0.55 -4.32 24.05
N GLY A 56 0.33 -3.71 23.27
CA GLY A 56 1.19 -4.39 22.30
C GLY A 56 2.51 -3.66 22.08
N LYS A 57 3.12 -3.86 20.91
CA LYS A 57 4.27 -3.08 20.47
C LYS A 57 3.98 -2.49 19.10
N GLY A 58 4.53 -1.32 18.78
CA GLY A 58 4.31 -0.68 17.49
C GLY A 58 5.38 0.30 17.07
N VAL A 59 5.26 0.75 15.83
CA VAL A 59 5.98 1.87 15.21
C VAL A 59 5.07 2.51 14.17
N PHE A 60 5.01 3.83 14.15
CA PHE A 60 4.37 4.54 13.04
C PHE A 60 5.33 4.68 11.87
N ILE A 61 4.79 4.53 10.66
CA ILE A 61 5.53 4.75 9.42
C ILE A 61 4.77 5.82 8.64
N ASN A 62 5.24 7.06 8.77
CA ASN A 62 4.62 8.24 8.21
C ASN A 62 5.52 8.79 7.10
N HIS A 63 5.19 8.46 5.85
CA HIS A 63 5.95 8.90 4.69
C HIS A 63 5.57 10.31 4.27
N GLU A 64 6.56 11.11 3.90
CA GLU A 64 6.36 12.49 3.47
C GLU A 64 5.34 12.60 2.33
N ALA A 65 5.36 11.67 1.39
CA ALA A 65 4.46 11.65 0.24
C ALA A 65 2.98 11.38 0.58
N SER A 66 2.66 10.84 1.73
CA SER A 66 1.31 10.38 2.09
C SER A 66 0.82 10.85 3.45
N ARG A 67 1.62 11.54 4.23
CA ARG A 67 1.33 11.88 5.64
C ARG A 67 0.10 12.76 5.89
N THR A 68 -0.44 13.38 4.86
CA THR A 68 -1.69 14.17 4.96
C THR A 68 -2.92 13.40 4.50
N SER A 69 -2.75 12.23 3.92
CA SER A 69 -3.84 11.44 3.34
C SER A 69 -3.99 10.06 3.97
N ASN A 70 -2.90 9.34 4.05
CA ASN A 70 -2.84 8.01 4.65
C ASN A 70 -1.45 7.77 5.23
N ASP A 71 -1.40 6.90 6.21
CA ASP A 71 -0.18 6.41 6.84
C ASP A 71 -0.22 4.90 7.02
N CYS A 72 0.83 4.34 7.62
CA CYS A 72 0.77 2.99 8.12
C CYS A 72 1.49 2.86 9.47
N TYR A 73 1.19 1.78 10.16
CA TYR A 73 1.91 1.38 11.36
C TYR A 73 2.17 -0.13 11.36
N VAL A 74 3.22 -0.56 12.02
CA VAL A 74 3.44 -1.97 12.32
C VAL A 74 3.07 -2.20 13.78
N CYS A 75 2.32 -3.27 14.02
CA CYS A 75 1.93 -3.71 15.35
C CYS A 75 2.31 -5.18 15.59
N GLU A 76 2.71 -5.50 16.82
CA GLU A 76 3.07 -6.85 17.26
C GLU A 76 2.29 -7.23 18.51
N ILE A 77 1.72 -8.44 18.47
CA ILE A 77 1.01 -9.08 19.57
C ILE A 77 1.92 -10.16 20.16
N ALA A 78 2.23 -10.05 21.43
CA ALA A 78 3.06 -11.05 22.11
C ALA A 78 2.41 -12.45 22.12
N PRO A 79 3.20 -13.52 22.28
CA PRO A 79 2.66 -14.89 22.37
C PRO A 79 1.57 -15.05 23.43
N GLY A 80 0.44 -15.66 23.05
CA GLY A 80 -0.70 -15.89 23.94
C GLY A 80 -1.44 -14.65 24.43
N ARG A 81 -1.11 -13.46 23.87
CA ARG A 81 -1.72 -12.17 24.27
C ARG A 81 -2.73 -11.69 23.22
N LYS A 82 -3.43 -10.64 23.60
CA LYS A 82 -4.36 -9.89 22.74
C LYS A 82 -4.06 -8.40 22.84
N LEU A 83 -4.45 -7.64 21.85
CA LEU A 83 -4.43 -6.18 21.93
C LEU A 83 -5.63 -5.67 22.73
N ALA A 84 -5.53 -4.46 23.25
CA ALA A 84 -6.71 -3.72 23.71
C ALA A 84 -7.72 -3.55 22.55
N PRO A 85 -9.03 -3.52 22.82
CA PRO A 85 -10.02 -3.22 21.79
C PRO A 85 -9.73 -1.91 21.09
N GLY A 86 -9.96 -1.88 19.77
CA GLY A 86 -9.88 -0.68 18.95
C GLY A 86 -11.25 -0.24 18.47
N HIS A 87 -11.41 1.08 18.29
CA HIS A 87 -12.60 1.70 17.75
C HIS A 87 -12.19 3.05 17.13
N HIS A 88 -12.63 3.36 15.92
CA HIS A 88 -12.30 4.63 15.28
C HIS A 88 -13.10 4.87 13.98
N LEU A 89 -13.28 6.15 13.65
CA LEU A 89 -13.97 6.64 12.44
C LEU A 89 -13.11 6.59 11.16
N TYR A 90 -11.83 6.28 11.24
CA TYR A 90 -11.01 6.13 10.04
C TYR A 90 -11.00 4.68 9.52
N GLU A 91 -10.70 4.51 8.26
CA GLU A 91 -10.60 3.21 7.62
C GLU A 91 -9.23 2.58 7.88
N GLU A 92 -9.20 1.26 8.04
CA GLU A 92 -8.00 0.48 8.31
C GLU A 92 -8.00 -0.80 7.48
N MET A 93 -6.91 -1.03 6.73
CA MET A 93 -6.64 -2.28 6.02
C MET A 93 -5.36 -2.91 6.55
N ILE A 94 -5.41 -4.20 6.83
CA ILE A 94 -4.36 -4.95 7.50
C ILE A 94 -3.77 -6.01 6.57
N LEU A 95 -2.43 -6.10 6.54
CA LEU A 95 -1.68 -7.24 6.02
C LEU A 95 -0.94 -7.91 7.18
N VAL A 96 -1.19 -9.20 7.39
CA VAL A 96 -0.47 -9.99 8.39
C VAL A 96 0.92 -10.34 7.85
N LEU A 97 1.95 -9.88 8.55
CA LEU A 97 3.37 -10.05 8.18
C LEU A 97 3.94 -11.38 8.66
N SER A 98 3.57 -11.80 9.89
CA SER A 98 4.02 -13.05 10.51
C SER A 98 3.06 -13.52 11.60
N GLY A 99 3.14 -14.81 11.93
CA GLY A 99 2.30 -15.41 12.95
C GLY A 99 0.89 -15.77 12.48
N ARG A 100 0.03 -16.08 13.45
CA ARG A 100 -1.37 -16.44 13.25
C ARG A 100 -2.21 -15.94 14.42
N GLY A 101 -3.51 -15.74 14.19
CA GLY A 101 -4.39 -15.25 15.23
C GLY A 101 -5.83 -15.18 14.77
N SER A 102 -6.61 -14.44 15.52
CA SER A 102 -7.99 -14.14 15.18
C SER A 102 -8.32 -12.67 15.44
N THR A 103 -9.38 -12.21 14.81
CA THR A 103 -9.95 -10.89 15.07
C THR A 103 -11.43 -11.04 15.32
N THR A 104 -11.91 -10.44 16.39
CA THR A 104 -13.33 -10.26 16.65
C THR A 104 -13.70 -8.83 16.28
N VAL A 105 -14.75 -8.67 15.49
CA VAL A 105 -15.34 -7.38 15.10
C VAL A 105 -16.77 -7.34 15.63
N TRP A 106 -17.19 -6.18 16.17
CA TRP A 106 -18.56 -5.99 16.63
C TRP A 106 -19.01 -4.53 16.46
N ASN A 107 -20.30 -4.33 16.33
CA ASN A 107 -20.92 -3.01 16.30
C ASN A 107 -21.58 -2.66 17.65
N ASN A 108 -22.04 -1.40 17.81
CA ASN A 108 -22.68 -0.96 19.04
C ASN A 108 -24.03 -1.66 19.29
N ALA A 109 -24.70 -2.16 18.24
CA ALA A 109 -25.90 -2.98 18.35
C ALA A 109 -25.64 -4.41 18.85
N GLY A 110 -24.38 -4.80 19.08
CA GLY A 110 -23.99 -6.09 19.66
C GLY A 110 -23.78 -7.23 18.64
N ALA A 111 -23.99 -6.98 17.33
CA ALA A 111 -23.66 -7.97 16.31
C ALA A 111 -22.14 -8.19 16.26
N ARG A 112 -21.72 -9.48 16.27
CA ARG A 112 -20.32 -9.86 16.45
C ARG A 112 -19.93 -11.00 15.52
N VAL A 113 -18.72 -10.89 14.91
CA VAL A 113 -18.10 -11.91 14.07
C VAL A 113 -16.65 -12.10 14.46
N THR A 114 -16.18 -13.34 14.51
CA THR A 114 -14.76 -13.68 14.72
C THR A 114 -14.27 -14.48 13.53
N PHE A 115 -13.08 -14.16 13.06
CA PHE A 115 -12.39 -14.90 11.99
C PHE A 115 -10.92 -15.08 12.31
N GLU A 116 -10.33 -16.13 11.74
CA GLU A 116 -8.93 -16.49 11.92
C GLU A 116 -8.10 -16.00 10.74
N TRP A 117 -6.83 -15.69 11.01
CA TRP A 117 -5.86 -15.24 10.02
C TRP A 117 -4.47 -15.82 10.29
N LYS A 118 -3.65 -15.85 9.27
CA LYS A 118 -2.22 -16.19 9.31
C LYS A 118 -1.41 -15.23 8.45
N ALA A 119 -0.09 -15.36 8.48
CA ALA A 119 0.82 -14.60 7.61
C ALA A 119 0.36 -14.64 6.15
N GLY A 120 0.35 -13.48 5.48
CA GLY A 120 -0.15 -13.28 4.14
C GLY A 120 -1.65 -12.95 4.04
N ALA A 121 -2.40 -13.01 5.13
CA ALA A 121 -3.81 -12.59 5.12
C ALA A 121 -3.96 -11.07 4.99
N ILE A 122 -4.98 -10.64 4.24
CA ILE A 122 -5.41 -9.24 4.13
C ILE A 122 -6.87 -9.13 4.54
N PHE A 123 -7.20 -8.10 5.33
CA PHE A 123 -8.57 -7.77 5.68
C PHE A 123 -8.72 -6.29 6.01
N ALA A 124 -9.95 -5.81 6.03
CA ALA A 124 -10.27 -4.44 6.44
C ALA A 124 -11.22 -4.46 7.63
N ILE A 125 -11.01 -3.54 8.57
CA ILE A 125 -11.96 -3.30 9.66
C ILE A 125 -13.12 -2.48 9.10
N PRO A 126 -14.39 -2.91 9.28
CA PRO A 126 -15.54 -2.10 8.89
C PRO A 126 -15.55 -0.77 9.66
N LEU A 127 -15.87 0.31 8.96
CA LEU A 127 -15.82 1.66 9.52
C LEU A 127 -16.60 1.76 10.84
N ASN A 128 -15.94 2.31 11.85
CA ASN A 128 -16.47 2.55 13.19
C ASN A 128 -17.00 1.30 13.93
N CYS A 129 -16.52 0.11 13.55
CA CYS A 129 -16.75 -1.08 14.35
C CYS A 129 -15.68 -1.21 15.43
N TRP A 130 -16.08 -1.72 16.58
CA TRP A 130 -15.15 -2.23 17.56
C TRP A 130 -14.44 -3.45 17.04
N TYR A 131 -13.17 -3.63 17.39
CA TYR A 131 -12.41 -4.80 17.02
C TYR A 131 -11.35 -5.15 18.06
N GLN A 132 -10.98 -6.43 18.12
CA GLN A 132 -9.89 -6.89 18.99
C GLN A 132 -9.13 -8.01 18.28
N HIS A 133 -7.79 -7.89 18.29
CA HIS A 133 -6.89 -8.90 17.72
C HIS A 133 -6.30 -9.78 18.82
N PHE A 134 -6.19 -11.07 18.51
CA PHE A 134 -5.67 -12.11 19.40
C PHE A 134 -4.53 -12.85 18.70
N ASN A 135 -3.43 -13.10 19.41
CA ASN A 135 -2.41 -14.00 18.90
C ASN A 135 -2.80 -15.45 19.19
N GLY A 136 -2.89 -16.28 18.15
CA GLY A 136 -3.22 -17.69 18.22
C GLY A 136 -2.04 -18.63 18.51
N SER A 137 -0.85 -18.08 18.81
CA SER A 137 0.35 -18.84 19.17
C SER A 137 0.76 -18.51 20.60
N GLY A 138 1.02 -19.52 21.40
CA GLY A 138 1.60 -19.37 22.74
C GLY A 138 3.13 -19.15 22.75
N HIS A 139 3.80 -19.27 21.60
CA HIS A 139 5.26 -19.30 21.50
C HIS A 139 5.84 -18.22 20.60
N GLU A 140 5.12 -17.80 19.59
CA GLU A 140 5.58 -16.84 18.57
C GLU A 140 4.73 -15.57 18.56
N PRO A 141 5.34 -14.40 18.38
CA PRO A 141 4.59 -13.17 18.20
C PRO A 141 3.85 -13.17 16.86
N ALA A 142 2.74 -12.47 16.80
CA ALA A 142 2.06 -12.16 15.57
C ALA A 142 2.27 -10.68 15.22
N ARG A 143 2.66 -10.40 13.97
CA ARG A 143 2.95 -9.04 13.49
C ARG A 143 2.14 -8.73 12.27
N PHE A 144 1.61 -7.52 12.20
CA PHE A 144 0.89 -7.01 11.03
C PHE A 144 1.28 -5.57 10.74
N VAL A 145 1.06 -5.15 9.50
CA VAL A 145 1.05 -3.74 9.10
C VAL A 145 -0.38 -3.34 8.78
N ALA A 146 -0.79 -2.19 9.29
CA ALA A 146 -2.06 -1.56 8.96
C ALA A 146 -1.81 -0.27 8.18
N VAL A 147 -2.57 -0.06 7.10
CA VAL A 147 -2.62 1.20 6.36
C VAL A 147 -3.96 1.86 6.66
N THR A 148 -3.93 3.14 7.01
CA THR A 148 -5.11 3.89 7.45
C THR A 148 -5.26 5.20 6.69
N ASN A 149 -6.48 5.77 6.70
CA ASN A 149 -6.71 7.16 6.32
C ASN A 149 -6.86 8.07 7.56
N ALA A 150 -6.32 7.66 8.71
CA ALA A 150 -6.31 8.42 9.95
C ALA A 150 -5.82 9.87 9.79
N PRO A 151 -4.75 10.17 9.00
CA PRO A 151 -4.33 11.55 8.77
C PRO A 151 -5.44 12.44 8.22
N SER A 152 -6.21 11.95 7.25
CA SER A 152 -7.32 12.70 6.65
C SER A 152 -8.45 12.92 7.65
N VAL A 153 -8.82 11.88 8.40
CA VAL A 153 -9.98 11.90 9.32
C VAL A 153 -9.68 12.73 10.58
N ILE A 154 -8.53 12.50 11.22
CA ILE A 154 -8.15 13.22 12.44
C ILE A 154 -7.91 14.69 12.14
N ASN A 155 -7.28 15.03 11.01
CA ASN A 155 -7.10 16.43 10.61
C ASN A 155 -8.42 17.12 10.23
N LEU A 156 -9.41 16.37 9.73
CA LEU A 156 -10.72 16.92 9.38
C LEU A 156 -11.53 17.31 10.62
N TYR A 157 -11.57 16.44 11.63
CA TYR A 157 -12.42 16.65 12.79
C TYR A 157 -11.72 17.42 13.92
N ASP A 158 -10.41 17.25 14.08
CA ASP A 158 -9.60 17.80 15.21
C ASP A 158 -10.23 17.53 16.59
N ASP A 159 -10.90 16.39 16.69
CA ASP A 159 -11.61 15.93 17.89
C ASP A 159 -11.41 14.42 18.05
N LEU A 160 -10.53 14.03 18.99
CA LEU A 160 -10.19 12.63 19.20
C LEU A 160 -11.32 11.84 19.85
N ASP A 161 -12.12 12.44 20.71
CA ASP A 161 -13.26 11.77 21.33
C ASP A 161 -14.30 11.43 20.25
N PHE A 162 -14.56 12.37 19.34
CA PHE A 162 -15.44 12.11 18.19
C PHE A 162 -14.88 10.99 17.28
N VAL A 163 -13.57 10.94 17.07
CA VAL A 163 -12.95 9.94 16.19
C VAL A 163 -12.92 8.56 16.83
N PHE A 164 -12.72 8.46 18.15
CA PHE A 164 -12.51 7.17 18.83
C PHE A 164 -13.70 6.68 19.67
N ASP A 165 -14.66 7.54 19.98
CA ASP A 165 -15.80 7.21 20.87
C ASP A 165 -17.17 7.42 20.21
N HIS A 166 -17.22 7.51 18.90
CA HIS A 166 -18.45 7.77 18.17
C HIS A 166 -19.39 6.55 18.12
N GLU A 167 -20.61 6.67 18.62
CA GLU A 167 -21.56 5.55 18.78
C GLU A 167 -22.30 5.10 17.49
N HIS A 168 -22.11 5.78 16.34
CA HIS A 168 -22.87 5.50 15.14
C HIS A 168 -22.46 4.18 14.47
N ASP A 169 -23.42 3.27 14.26
CA ASP A 169 -23.23 2.06 13.46
C ASP A 169 -23.48 2.34 11.96
N PHE A 170 -22.45 2.19 11.15
CA PHE A 170 -22.57 2.26 9.69
C PHE A 170 -23.11 0.94 9.13
N LYS A 171 -24.43 0.73 9.21
CA LYS A 171 -25.11 -0.54 8.82
C LYS A 171 -24.83 -0.98 7.39
N ASN A 172 -24.54 -0.04 6.50
CA ASN A 172 -24.13 -0.34 5.13
C ASN A 172 -22.67 -0.82 5.01
N ARG A 173 -21.89 -0.73 6.08
CA ARG A 173 -20.51 -1.25 6.15
C ARG A 173 -20.48 -2.61 6.82
N PHE A 174 -21.22 -2.77 7.92
CA PHE A 174 -21.35 -4.03 8.66
C PHE A 174 -22.64 -4.00 9.49
N SER A 175 -23.51 -5.00 9.29
CA SER A 175 -24.74 -5.20 10.07
C SER A 175 -24.78 -6.50 10.86
N GLY A 176 -23.64 -7.25 10.90
CA GLY A 176 -23.53 -8.50 11.64
C GLY A 176 -23.62 -9.75 10.77
N GLU A 177 -23.36 -9.62 9.47
CA GLU A 177 -23.37 -10.73 8.54
C GLU A 177 -22.36 -11.81 9.00
N ALA A 178 -22.85 -13.02 9.28
CA ALA A 178 -22.03 -14.12 9.82
C ALA A 178 -20.91 -14.55 8.86
N ASP A 179 -21.08 -14.35 7.56
CA ASP A 179 -20.12 -14.68 6.51
C ASP A 179 -19.29 -13.48 6.04
N TYR A 180 -19.31 -12.34 6.77
CA TYR A 180 -18.64 -11.11 6.38
C TYR A 180 -17.14 -11.31 6.06
N PHE A 181 -16.47 -12.19 6.79
CA PHE A 181 -15.06 -12.55 6.59
C PHE A 181 -14.88 -13.99 6.04
N SER A 182 -15.82 -14.49 5.27
CA SER A 182 -15.81 -15.87 4.74
C SER A 182 -14.79 -16.11 3.62
N ALA A 183 -14.02 -15.12 3.21
CA ALA A 183 -13.13 -15.14 2.05
C ALA A 183 -13.85 -15.32 0.69
N LYS A 184 -15.18 -15.33 0.68
CA LYS A 184 -15.96 -15.24 -0.56
C LYS A 184 -15.93 -13.81 -1.08
N GLY A 185 -16.12 -13.66 -2.38
CA GLY A 185 -16.19 -12.34 -3.00
C GLY A 185 -16.67 -12.41 -4.44
N ASP A 186 -17.18 -11.29 -4.91
CA ASP A 186 -17.64 -11.12 -6.29
C ASP A 186 -16.52 -10.51 -7.13
N GLN A 187 -16.19 -11.19 -8.23
CA GLN A 187 -15.16 -10.71 -9.14
C GLN A 187 -15.77 -10.07 -10.37
N ILE A 188 -15.41 -8.81 -10.62
CA ILE A 188 -15.83 -8.01 -11.80
C ILE A 188 -14.57 -7.53 -12.51
N GLY A 189 -14.14 -8.21 -13.57
CA GLY A 189 -12.88 -7.94 -14.23
C GLY A 189 -11.70 -8.04 -13.25
N PHE A 190 -10.91 -6.97 -13.12
CA PHE A 190 -9.81 -6.92 -12.17
C PHE A 190 -10.22 -6.62 -10.71
N LEU A 191 -11.50 -6.34 -10.45
CA LEU A 191 -11.98 -6.01 -9.11
C LEU A 191 -12.53 -7.24 -8.41
N LEU A 192 -12.01 -7.53 -7.22
CA LEU A 192 -12.55 -8.48 -6.27
C LEU A 192 -13.18 -7.73 -5.09
N GLN A 193 -14.48 -7.86 -4.92
CA GLN A 193 -15.20 -7.34 -3.76
C GLN A 193 -15.19 -8.41 -2.68
N THR A 194 -14.41 -8.22 -1.65
CA THR A 194 -14.27 -9.16 -0.52
C THR A 194 -13.87 -8.40 0.73
N ASN A 195 -14.09 -8.97 1.91
CA ASN A 195 -13.66 -8.36 3.16
C ASN A 195 -12.45 -9.08 3.79
N PHE A 196 -12.10 -10.26 3.22
CA PHE A 196 -10.99 -11.06 3.71
C PHE A 196 -10.34 -11.85 2.56
N VAL A 197 -9.02 -11.79 2.47
CA VAL A 197 -8.18 -12.62 1.60
C VAL A 197 -7.25 -13.43 2.50
N PRO A 198 -7.42 -14.74 2.61
CA PRO A 198 -6.65 -15.57 3.56
C PRO A 198 -5.18 -15.74 3.18
N ASP A 199 -4.84 -15.61 1.89
CA ASP A 199 -3.47 -15.76 1.38
C ASP A 199 -3.24 -14.90 0.14
N ALA A 200 -2.72 -13.70 0.35
CA ALA A 200 -2.37 -12.76 -0.72
C ALA A 200 -1.16 -13.21 -1.55
N VAL A 201 -0.29 -14.02 -0.96
CA VAL A 201 0.92 -14.51 -1.63
C VAL A 201 0.56 -15.48 -2.76
N ASN A 202 -0.42 -16.33 -2.55
CA ASN A 202 -0.84 -17.38 -3.49
C ASN A 202 -2.16 -17.08 -4.21
N LEU A 203 -2.79 -15.93 -3.97
CA LEU A 203 -4.04 -15.56 -4.62
C LEU A 203 -3.91 -15.60 -6.15
N PRO A 204 -4.81 -16.28 -6.89
CA PRO A 204 -4.85 -16.23 -8.35
C PRO A 204 -5.02 -14.80 -8.85
N LEU A 205 -4.27 -14.42 -9.88
CA LEU A 205 -4.32 -13.10 -10.48
C LEU A 205 -4.76 -13.18 -11.94
N ILE A 206 -5.34 -12.09 -12.45
CA ILE A 206 -5.73 -11.94 -13.85
C ILE A 206 -4.55 -11.32 -14.62
N THR A 207 -4.28 -11.80 -15.83
CA THR A 207 -3.24 -11.21 -16.69
C THR A 207 -3.64 -9.79 -17.12
N ALA A 208 -2.76 -8.83 -16.87
CA ALA A 208 -2.93 -7.41 -17.24
C ALA A 208 -1.88 -7.01 -18.28
N LYS A 209 -2.21 -7.14 -19.55
CA LYS A 209 -1.27 -6.86 -20.69
C LYS A 209 -0.87 -5.38 -20.75
N GLU A 210 -1.76 -4.48 -20.38
CA GLU A 210 -1.57 -3.03 -20.43
C GLU A 210 -0.48 -2.54 -19.47
N ARG A 211 -0.19 -3.34 -18.43
CA ARG A 211 0.85 -3.03 -17.42
C ARG A 211 2.23 -3.55 -17.80
N GLY A 212 2.37 -4.15 -18.97
CA GLY A 212 3.62 -4.68 -19.50
C GLY A 212 3.91 -6.13 -19.10
N ALA A 213 4.79 -6.78 -19.84
CA ALA A 213 5.50 -8.04 -19.57
C ALA A 213 4.68 -9.20 -18.96
N GLY A 214 3.40 -9.36 -19.32
CA GLY A 214 2.60 -10.53 -18.89
C GLY A 214 2.27 -10.58 -17.41
N GLY A 215 2.24 -9.44 -16.73
CA GLY A 215 2.00 -9.35 -15.29
C GLY A 215 0.58 -9.72 -14.88
N GLY A 216 0.43 -10.31 -13.69
CA GLY A 216 -0.84 -10.53 -13.03
C GLY A 216 -1.30 -9.30 -12.24
N HIS A 217 -2.61 -9.10 -12.15
CA HIS A 217 -3.20 -7.98 -11.40
C HIS A 217 -4.56 -8.35 -10.81
N ILE A 218 -4.86 -7.84 -9.62
CA ILE A 218 -6.18 -7.84 -9.00
C ILE A 218 -6.32 -6.62 -8.09
N ARG A 219 -7.50 -6.02 -8.08
CA ARG A 219 -7.86 -4.91 -7.17
C ARG A 219 -8.81 -5.43 -6.11
N PHE A 220 -8.80 -4.79 -4.95
CA PHE A 220 -9.73 -5.11 -3.88
C PHE A 220 -10.62 -3.92 -3.54
N ASN A 221 -11.89 -4.23 -3.27
CA ASN A 221 -12.81 -3.36 -2.54
C ASN A 221 -13.18 -4.10 -1.25
N MET A 222 -12.58 -3.67 -0.13
CA MET A 222 -12.77 -4.29 1.18
C MET A 222 -13.58 -3.40 2.10
N ALA A 223 -14.48 -4.00 2.87
CA ALA A 223 -15.35 -3.34 3.85
C ALA A 223 -16.06 -2.10 3.29
N ARG A 224 -16.29 -2.07 1.97
CA ARG A 224 -16.81 -0.90 1.24
C ARG A 224 -16.01 0.38 1.53
N GLY A 225 -14.72 0.23 1.86
CA GLY A 225 -13.81 1.32 2.17
C GLY A 225 -13.41 2.17 0.98
N SER A 226 -12.79 3.31 1.26
CA SER A 226 -12.21 4.22 0.27
C SER A 226 -10.73 3.95 0.01
N ILE A 227 -10.04 3.28 0.93
CA ILE A 227 -8.67 2.81 0.69
C ILE A 227 -8.71 1.75 -0.41
N ALA A 228 -8.13 2.08 -1.57
CA ALA A 228 -7.99 1.12 -2.65
C ALA A 228 -6.75 0.27 -2.44
N SER A 229 -6.83 -1.01 -2.78
CA SER A 229 -5.66 -1.88 -2.78
C SER A 229 -5.60 -2.76 -4.02
N HIS A 230 -4.39 -3.22 -4.35
CA HIS A 230 -4.21 -4.17 -5.44
C HIS A 230 -2.98 -5.02 -5.25
N ILE A 231 -3.03 -6.25 -5.74
CA ILE A 231 -1.86 -7.09 -5.92
C ILE A 231 -1.42 -7.02 -7.37
N SER A 232 -0.12 -6.92 -7.56
CA SER A 232 0.53 -7.06 -8.86
C SER A 232 1.64 -8.08 -8.79
N GLN A 233 1.78 -8.88 -9.84
CA GLN A 233 2.88 -9.84 -10.01
C GLN A 233 3.51 -9.67 -11.37
N PHE A 234 4.80 -9.86 -11.47
CA PHE A 234 5.53 -9.89 -12.72
C PHE A 234 6.48 -11.09 -12.79
N PRO A 235 6.58 -11.71 -13.99
CA PRO A 235 7.39 -12.90 -14.19
C PRO A 235 8.89 -12.66 -13.97
N ILE A 236 9.64 -13.73 -13.85
CA ILE A 236 11.11 -13.72 -13.78
C ILE A 236 11.69 -13.02 -15.01
N GLY A 237 12.69 -12.15 -14.80
CA GLY A 237 13.39 -11.47 -15.87
C GLY A 237 12.56 -10.42 -16.60
N THR A 238 11.52 -9.89 -15.94
CA THR A 238 10.66 -8.84 -16.48
C THR A 238 10.52 -7.64 -15.54
N TYR A 239 10.07 -6.53 -16.10
CA TYR A 239 9.77 -5.33 -15.34
C TYR A 239 8.58 -4.57 -15.93
N LYS A 240 8.01 -3.66 -15.17
CA LYS A 240 6.83 -2.87 -15.57
C LYS A 240 7.23 -1.55 -16.19
N LYS A 241 6.32 -0.95 -16.96
CA LYS A 241 6.47 0.43 -17.44
C LYS A 241 6.58 1.41 -16.28
N ALA A 242 7.46 2.38 -16.43
CA ALA A 242 7.54 3.50 -15.51
C ALA A 242 6.24 4.31 -15.58
N HIS A 243 5.77 4.78 -14.43
CA HIS A 243 4.58 5.64 -14.38
C HIS A 243 4.61 6.53 -13.14
N ALA A 244 3.85 7.60 -13.20
CA ALA A 244 3.67 8.52 -12.08
C ALA A 244 2.18 8.58 -11.69
N HIS A 245 1.91 8.79 -10.43
CA HIS A 245 0.58 9.08 -9.89
C HIS A 245 0.69 9.81 -8.55
N GLY A 246 -0.40 10.40 -8.11
CA GLY A 246 -0.47 11.00 -6.77
C GLY A 246 -1.36 10.19 -5.82
N PRO A 247 -1.42 10.66 -4.58
CA PRO A 247 -0.33 10.59 -3.62
C PRO A 247 0.08 9.15 -3.30
N GLY A 248 1.22 8.96 -2.66
CA GLY A 248 1.96 7.72 -2.52
C GLY A 248 1.17 6.46 -2.18
N ALA A 249 1.40 5.41 -2.96
CA ALA A 249 0.92 4.08 -2.62
C ALA A 249 1.91 3.41 -1.65
N HIS A 250 1.41 2.78 -0.59
CA HIS A 250 2.20 1.92 0.27
C HIS A 250 2.39 0.56 -0.43
N VAL A 251 3.53 0.37 -1.09
CA VAL A 251 3.86 -0.85 -1.85
C VAL A 251 4.63 -1.79 -0.95
N ILE A 252 4.03 -2.92 -0.58
CA ILE A 252 4.63 -3.95 0.27
C ILE A 252 4.94 -5.18 -0.57
N VAL A 253 6.20 -5.59 -0.60
CA VAL A 253 6.62 -6.78 -1.34
C VAL A 253 6.18 -8.03 -0.58
N LEU A 254 5.35 -8.85 -1.24
CA LEU A 254 4.83 -10.10 -0.69
C LEU A 254 5.79 -11.27 -0.93
N SER A 255 6.37 -11.34 -2.14
CA SER A 255 7.30 -12.41 -2.55
C SER A 255 8.23 -11.96 -3.66
N GLY A 256 9.34 -12.68 -3.84
CA GLY A 256 10.37 -12.35 -4.81
C GLY A 256 11.34 -11.28 -4.30
N GLU A 257 12.28 -10.93 -5.18
CA GLU A 257 13.29 -9.90 -4.92
C GLU A 257 13.59 -9.12 -6.20
N GLY A 258 14.07 -7.91 -6.04
CA GLY A 258 14.36 -7.02 -7.15
C GLY A 258 14.67 -5.61 -6.68
N TYR A 259 14.32 -4.63 -7.51
CA TYR A 259 14.51 -3.23 -7.15
C TYR A 259 13.45 -2.35 -7.79
N SER A 260 13.32 -1.14 -7.26
CA SER A 260 12.55 -0.06 -7.88
C SER A 260 13.45 1.09 -8.24
N LEU A 261 13.14 1.76 -9.33
CA LEU A 261 13.66 3.08 -9.66
C LEU A 261 12.59 4.11 -9.33
N MET A 262 12.96 5.19 -8.65
CA MET A 262 12.06 6.31 -8.35
C MET A 262 12.77 7.63 -8.63
N TRP A 263 12.11 8.57 -9.30
CA TRP A 263 12.70 9.87 -9.65
C TRP A 263 11.62 10.92 -9.93
N PRO A 264 11.86 12.19 -9.58
CA PRO A 264 11.04 13.29 -10.08
C PRO A 264 11.28 13.50 -11.58
N GLU A 265 10.33 14.10 -12.26
CA GLU A 265 10.50 14.43 -13.67
C GLU A 265 11.75 15.31 -13.89
N GLY A 266 12.54 14.96 -14.89
CA GLY A 266 13.80 15.68 -15.24
C GLY A 266 15.04 15.24 -14.46
N GLU A 267 14.93 14.43 -13.41
CA GLU A 267 16.06 13.92 -12.64
C GLU A 267 16.50 12.50 -13.05
N GLU A 268 17.63 12.05 -12.48
CA GLU A 268 18.11 10.69 -12.65
C GLU A 268 17.40 9.72 -11.66
N PRO A 269 17.09 8.49 -12.12
CA PRO A 269 16.46 7.49 -11.27
C PRO A 269 17.33 7.08 -10.08
N ARG A 270 16.72 7.01 -8.89
CA ARG A 270 17.31 6.46 -7.66
C ARG A 270 16.86 5.03 -7.47
N ARG A 271 17.79 4.14 -7.13
CA ARG A 271 17.54 2.70 -6.96
C ARG A 271 17.25 2.36 -5.50
N TYR A 272 16.25 1.48 -5.30
CA TYR A 272 15.84 0.93 -4.02
C TYR A 272 15.67 -0.59 -4.17
N ASP A 273 16.59 -1.35 -3.60
CA ASP A 273 16.53 -2.81 -3.65
C ASP A 273 15.46 -3.33 -2.68
N TRP A 274 14.75 -4.40 -3.05
CA TRP A 274 13.68 -4.93 -2.24
C TRP A 274 13.59 -6.46 -2.27
N GLN A 275 13.02 -6.98 -1.20
CA GLN A 275 12.67 -8.38 -0.98
C GLN A 275 11.35 -8.48 -0.22
N ALA A 276 10.85 -9.71 0.02
CA ALA A 276 9.62 -9.91 0.78
C ALA A 276 9.68 -9.21 2.16
N GLY A 277 8.67 -8.37 2.43
CA GLY A 277 8.58 -7.54 3.64
C GLY A 277 9.05 -6.10 3.46
N THR A 278 9.69 -5.74 2.36
CA THR A 278 10.06 -4.35 2.06
C THR A 278 8.82 -3.49 1.81
N LEU A 279 8.83 -2.28 2.35
CA LEU A 279 7.86 -1.22 2.04
C LEU A 279 8.52 -0.12 1.22
N ILE A 280 7.86 0.27 0.14
CA ILE A 280 8.26 1.39 -0.73
C ILE A 280 7.05 2.31 -0.89
N VAL A 281 7.25 3.61 -0.74
CA VAL A 281 6.22 4.63 -0.99
C VAL A 281 6.75 5.63 -2.02
N PRO A 282 6.39 5.48 -3.30
CA PRO A 282 6.79 6.44 -4.31
C PRO A 282 6.26 7.83 -3.95
N PRO A 283 7.12 8.87 -3.93
CA PRO A 283 6.68 10.24 -3.69
C PRO A 283 5.63 10.70 -4.70
N ASN A 284 4.79 11.65 -4.27
CA ASN A 284 3.75 12.21 -5.13
C ASN A 284 4.32 12.73 -6.45
N ALA A 285 3.70 12.34 -7.56
CA ALA A 285 4.09 12.70 -8.93
C ALA A 285 5.47 12.24 -9.39
N TRP A 286 6.21 11.48 -8.58
CA TRP A 286 7.46 10.87 -9.05
C TRP A 286 7.18 9.69 -9.97
N PHE A 287 7.95 9.58 -11.05
CA PHE A 287 8.02 8.37 -11.82
C PHE A 287 8.60 7.25 -10.97
N HIS A 288 8.01 6.06 -11.09
CA HIS A 288 8.53 4.87 -10.45
C HIS A 288 8.32 3.64 -11.33
N GLN A 289 9.23 2.69 -11.17
CA GLN A 289 9.28 1.48 -11.98
C GLN A 289 9.80 0.31 -11.13
N HIS A 290 9.21 -0.87 -11.28
CA HIS A 290 9.53 -2.04 -10.48
C HIS A 290 10.10 -3.15 -11.34
N PHE A 291 11.21 -3.77 -10.92
CA PHE A 291 12.02 -4.72 -11.66
C PHE A 291 12.14 -6.03 -10.89
N ASN A 292 11.69 -7.13 -11.47
CA ASN A 292 11.95 -8.45 -10.91
C ASN A 292 13.33 -8.94 -11.41
N SER A 293 14.34 -8.81 -10.58
CA SER A 293 15.69 -9.29 -10.87
C SER A 293 16.06 -10.60 -10.16
N GLY A 294 15.12 -11.14 -9.36
CA GLY A 294 15.31 -12.40 -8.66
C GLY A 294 14.86 -13.63 -9.45
N PRO A 295 15.20 -14.83 -8.94
CA PRO A 295 14.97 -16.12 -9.61
C PRO A 295 13.52 -16.63 -9.50
N ALA A 296 12.63 -15.89 -8.82
CA ALA A 296 11.22 -16.23 -8.64
C ALA A 296 10.28 -15.11 -9.13
N PRO A 297 9.02 -15.40 -9.45
CA PRO A 297 8.04 -14.34 -9.71
C PRO A 297 7.94 -13.37 -8.53
N ALA A 298 7.94 -12.08 -8.82
CA ALA A 298 7.84 -11.05 -7.78
C ALA A 298 6.40 -10.56 -7.66
N ARG A 299 5.92 -10.42 -6.42
CA ARG A 299 4.57 -9.99 -6.10
C ARG A 299 4.60 -8.89 -5.06
N TYR A 300 3.79 -7.85 -5.25
CA TYR A 300 3.58 -6.81 -4.26
C TYR A 300 2.09 -6.52 -4.05
N LEU A 301 1.77 -6.06 -2.85
CA LEU A 301 0.49 -5.45 -2.48
C LEU A 301 0.70 -3.95 -2.36
N ALA A 302 -0.14 -3.16 -3.00
CA ALA A 302 -0.15 -1.71 -2.85
C ALA A 302 -1.46 -1.26 -2.24
N PHE A 303 -1.37 -0.44 -1.19
CA PHE A 303 -2.49 0.31 -0.62
C PHE A 303 -2.40 1.75 -1.12
N LYS A 304 -3.49 2.27 -1.64
CA LYS A 304 -3.55 3.62 -2.17
C LYS A 304 -4.46 4.49 -1.33
N HIS A 305 -4.11 5.76 -1.27
CA HIS A 305 -5.03 6.77 -0.80
C HIS A 305 -6.34 6.71 -1.61
N TRP A 306 -7.38 7.30 -1.05
CA TRP A 306 -8.72 7.38 -1.59
C TRP A 306 -8.78 7.33 -3.13
N THR A 307 -9.49 6.34 -3.63
CA THR A 307 -9.86 6.24 -5.03
C THR A 307 -11.37 6.23 -5.09
N PRO A 308 -12.03 7.12 -5.84
CA PRO A 308 -13.47 7.06 -6.02
C PRO A 308 -13.89 5.65 -6.44
N ARG A 309 -14.88 5.09 -5.76
CA ARG A 309 -15.32 3.70 -5.99
C ARG A 309 -15.72 3.43 -7.44
N ASN A 310 -16.12 4.46 -8.15
CA ASN A 310 -16.62 4.39 -9.51
C ASN A 310 -16.03 5.51 -10.36
N THR A 311 -14.70 5.68 -10.38
CA THR A 311 -14.08 6.61 -11.32
C THR A 311 -14.15 5.99 -12.71
N PRO A 312 -14.98 6.51 -13.61
CA PRO A 312 -15.00 6.03 -14.99
C PRO A 312 -13.68 6.38 -15.69
N GLY A 313 -13.25 5.51 -16.59
CA GLY A 313 -12.09 5.75 -17.42
C GLY A 313 -10.83 5.00 -17.02
N VAL A 314 -9.81 5.11 -17.87
CA VAL A 314 -8.49 4.51 -17.65
C VAL A 314 -7.65 5.48 -16.83
N PRO A 315 -6.98 5.02 -15.73
CA PRO A 315 -6.12 5.89 -14.95
C PRO A 315 -5.01 6.51 -15.80
N MET A 316 -4.67 7.78 -15.58
CA MET A 316 -3.58 8.48 -16.29
C MET A 316 -2.26 7.72 -16.25
N SER A 317 -1.98 7.01 -15.15
CA SER A 317 -0.82 6.13 -14.99
C SER A 317 -0.83 4.85 -15.85
N TRP A 318 -1.86 4.65 -16.66
CA TRP A 318 -1.98 3.59 -17.65
C TRP A 318 -1.99 4.13 -19.08
N ILE A 319 -2.03 5.44 -19.22
CA ILE A 319 -2.00 6.14 -20.52
C ILE A 319 -0.56 6.56 -20.79
N SER A 320 -0.07 6.31 -22.00
CA SER A 320 1.25 6.73 -22.46
C SER A 320 1.45 8.25 -22.33
N THR A 321 2.65 8.66 -21.96
CA THR A 321 3.06 10.09 -22.03
C THR A 321 2.91 10.66 -23.43
N ARG A 322 3.01 9.83 -24.46
CA ARG A 322 2.76 10.22 -25.86
C ARG A 322 1.33 10.66 -26.13
N LEU A 323 0.39 10.23 -25.27
CA LEU A 323 -1.04 10.55 -25.32
C LEU A 323 -1.48 11.48 -24.18
N GLY A 324 -0.55 12.16 -23.54
CA GLY A 324 -0.83 13.06 -22.41
C GLY A 324 -1.05 12.37 -21.08
N GLY A 325 -0.75 11.08 -20.96
CA GLY A 325 -0.77 10.32 -19.72
C GLY A 325 0.52 10.44 -18.92
N THR A 326 0.68 9.58 -17.93
CA THR A 326 1.86 9.55 -17.04
C THR A 326 2.57 8.19 -17.02
N GLN A 327 2.45 7.39 -18.09
CA GLN A 327 3.16 6.13 -18.28
C GLN A 327 4.22 6.27 -19.39
N ILE A 328 5.48 5.98 -19.08
CA ILE A 328 6.59 5.98 -20.04
C ILE A 328 6.61 4.62 -20.76
N ASP A 329 6.54 4.63 -22.09
CA ASP A 329 6.67 3.43 -22.88
C ASP A 329 8.11 2.92 -22.88
N TYR A 330 8.30 1.61 -23.03
CA TYR A 330 9.65 1.00 -23.06
C TYR A 330 10.55 1.59 -24.15
N ALA A 331 9.95 2.03 -25.26
CA ALA A 331 10.68 2.70 -26.34
C ALA A 331 11.21 4.07 -25.96
N ASP A 332 10.63 4.72 -24.95
CA ASP A 332 11.01 6.05 -24.48
C ASP A 332 11.86 6.03 -23.19
N GLU A 333 12.20 4.82 -22.71
CA GLU A 333 13.06 4.66 -21.54
C GLU A 333 14.50 5.11 -21.82
N LYS A 334 15.15 5.66 -20.77
CA LYS A 334 16.59 5.91 -20.81
C LYS A 334 17.35 4.58 -20.98
N ALA A 335 18.41 4.55 -21.81
CA ALA A 335 19.25 3.36 -21.99
C ALA A 335 19.86 2.83 -20.68
N LEU A 336 20.02 3.70 -19.68
CA LEU A 336 20.45 3.35 -18.33
C LEU A 336 19.51 2.31 -17.67
N VAL A 337 18.21 2.41 -17.86
CA VAL A 337 17.22 1.49 -17.26
C VAL A 337 17.47 0.05 -17.69
N ARG A 338 17.65 -0.18 -18.99
CA ARG A 338 17.92 -1.51 -19.55
C ARG A 338 19.27 -2.09 -19.10
N ARG A 339 20.30 -1.24 -19.00
CA ARG A 339 21.61 -1.66 -18.47
C ARG A 339 21.52 -2.09 -17.01
N LEU A 340 20.91 -1.26 -16.15
CA LEU A 340 20.73 -1.60 -14.75
C LEU A 340 19.97 -2.91 -14.55
N PHE A 341 19.01 -3.19 -15.43
CA PHE A 341 18.24 -4.43 -15.35
C PHE A 341 19.09 -5.64 -15.81
N ALA A 342 19.80 -5.53 -16.90
CA ALA A 342 20.69 -6.57 -17.36
C ALA A 342 21.78 -6.90 -16.32
N ASP A 343 22.41 -5.89 -15.73
CA ASP A 343 23.42 -6.04 -14.68
C ASP A 343 22.83 -6.69 -13.41
N ALA A 344 21.59 -6.36 -13.06
CA ALA A 344 20.91 -6.97 -11.92
C ALA A 344 20.60 -8.45 -12.14
N LEU A 345 20.15 -8.82 -13.33
CA LEU A 345 19.89 -10.22 -13.70
C LEU A 345 21.18 -11.05 -13.77
N ALA A 346 22.27 -10.46 -14.29
CA ALA A 346 23.56 -11.13 -14.41
C ALA A 346 24.10 -11.61 -13.06
N ARG A 347 23.82 -10.91 -11.95
CA ARG A 347 24.21 -11.32 -10.59
C ARG A 347 23.59 -12.65 -10.16
N HIS A 348 22.45 -13.02 -10.76
CA HIS A 348 21.76 -14.29 -10.56
C HIS A 348 21.97 -15.28 -11.71
N GLY A 349 22.88 -14.99 -12.65
CA GLY A 349 23.12 -15.81 -13.83
C GLY A 349 21.93 -15.86 -14.81
N MET A 350 21.09 -14.81 -14.80
CA MET A 350 19.88 -14.74 -15.59
C MET A 350 19.98 -13.71 -16.72
N SER A 351 19.10 -13.85 -17.72
CA SER A 351 18.94 -12.92 -18.83
C SER A 351 17.55 -12.28 -18.82
N SER A 352 17.45 -11.11 -19.43
CA SER A 352 16.17 -10.40 -19.62
C SER A 352 15.23 -11.22 -20.52
N ARG A 353 13.93 -11.19 -20.17
CA ARG A 353 12.84 -11.76 -21.00
C ARG A 353 12.00 -10.65 -21.63
N MET A 354 12.56 -9.46 -21.76
CA MET A 354 11.83 -8.29 -22.25
C MET A 354 11.84 -8.13 -23.77
N ASP A 355 12.65 -8.85 -24.53
CA ASP A 355 12.81 -8.64 -25.99
C ASP A 355 11.50 -8.77 -26.76
N ALA A 356 10.72 -9.82 -26.48
CA ALA A 356 9.39 -9.99 -27.08
C ALA A 356 8.40 -8.88 -26.65
N VAL A 357 8.55 -8.37 -25.44
CA VAL A 357 7.70 -7.26 -24.91
C VAL A 357 8.03 -5.96 -25.63
N TYR A 358 9.32 -5.67 -25.83
CA TYR A 358 9.76 -4.48 -26.58
C TYR A 358 9.30 -4.54 -28.05
N ALA A 359 9.44 -5.69 -28.70
CA ALA A 359 9.00 -5.87 -30.09
C ALA A 359 7.48 -5.69 -30.23
N ALA A 360 6.71 -6.28 -29.30
CA ALA A 360 5.25 -6.15 -29.32
C ALA A 360 4.78 -4.70 -29.05
N GLU A 361 5.49 -3.97 -28.20
CA GLU A 361 5.18 -2.57 -27.98
C GLU A 361 5.48 -1.71 -29.21
N LEU A 362 6.67 -1.87 -29.80
CA LEU A 362 7.07 -1.09 -30.98
C LEU A 362 6.08 -1.22 -32.15
N ALA A 363 5.45 -2.40 -32.32
CA ALA A 363 4.44 -2.64 -33.35
C ALA A 363 3.13 -1.85 -33.10
N ASN A 364 2.87 -1.39 -31.87
CA ASN A 364 1.63 -0.74 -31.46
C ASN A 364 1.85 0.65 -30.79
N LEU A 365 3.06 1.19 -30.93
CA LEU A 365 3.43 2.43 -30.25
C LEU A 365 2.68 3.63 -30.83
N PRO A 366 1.97 4.43 -30.04
CA PRO A 366 1.33 5.62 -30.53
C PRO A 366 2.36 6.66 -30.99
N PRO A 367 2.04 7.50 -31.99
CA PRO A 367 2.92 8.59 -32.40
C PRO A 367 3.21 9.51 -31.20
N LYS A 368 4.37 10.15 -31.19
CA LYS A 368 4.61 11.25 -30.23
C LYS A 368 3.67 12.39 -30.54
N ALA A 369 3.05 12.96 -29.51
CA ALA A 369 2.35 14.22 -29.64
C ALA A 369 3.35 15.28 -30.16
N ALA A 370 2.93 16.09 -31.14
CA ALA A 370 3.73 17.13 -31.75
C ALA A 370 4.00 18.26 -30.74
#